data_00efec2341e7e0ad091e2e4aa2e9d0e6
#
_entry.id   00efec2341e7e0ad091e2e4aa2e9d0e6
#
_cell.length_a   1.000
_cell.length_b   1.000
_cell.length_c   1.000
_cell.angle_alpha   90.00
_cell.angle_beta   90.00
_cell.angle_gamma   90.00
#
_symmetry.space_group_name_H-M   'P 1'
#
loop_
_entity.id
_entity.type
_entity.pdbx_description
1 polymer ?
#
loop_
_entity_poly.entity_id
_entity_poly.type
_entity_poly.pdbx_seq_one_letter_code
_entity_poly.pdbx_strand_id
1 'polypeptide(L)'
;PAPCWFGAGVTYQIFPDRFCRLSVPDPKDLIGRRWVHRDWDDSPEWRPDPDGEIRNRDFFGGSLAGITSKLDDLKALGVTTLYLCPIFESASNHRYNTADYTRIDPMLGTEADFRALCAQARQRGMRVILDGVFNHTGSQSMYFNADGYYPTLGAAQSQDSPWYSWYRFHHWPDSYDSWWGIRTLPAVEESSPSYVDFIIDGKDSIIRRWLRAGASGWRLDVADELPDWFLEKIRAAMEETAPDSVLIGEVWEDGSNKIAYSQRRRYLLGSETHGLMNYPFRTALLAYVSGGDADDFREAMETLRENYPPAAFYSAMNFLGTHDTPRILTLLGADRTPDTKAERASYRLLPRERAAGIAKLRLAALVLFTFPGSPMIYYGDEAGMEGFEDPLNRGTYPWGREDRDLLAWFTRLGALRNAYPALQSGTISWLYTAGPLLIFARQNGDQRLTTAVNASPDSHTVTLLWEGAGPTDLLTGDTLPCSGGVLHLQLPPWGCRLLL
;
A
#
# COMPACT_ATOMS: atom_id res chain seq x y z
N PRO A 1 15.20 13.44 2.00
CA PRO A 1 14.23 12.81 2.89
C PRO A 1 12.80 12.98 2.35
N ALA A 2 11.91 12.09 2.73
CA ALA A 2 10.49 12.26 2.47
C ALA A 2 9.92 13.44 3.28
N PRO A 3 8.84 14.07 2.80
CA PRO A 3 8.14 15.08 3.59
C PRO A 3 7.70 14.53 4.95
N CYS A 4 7.79 15.37 5.98
CA CYS A 4 7.45 14.96 7.36
C CYS A 4 6.01 14.43 7.48
N TRP A 5 5.06 15.02 6.77
CA TRP A 5 3.67 14.57 6.81
C TRP A 5 3.49 13.11 6.38
N PHE A 6 4.34 12.61 5.47
CA PHE A 6 4.33 11.20 5.07
C PHE A 6 5.15 10.33 6.05
N GLY A 7 6.38 10.72 6.35
CA GLY A 7 7.27 9.95 7.21
C GLY A 7 6.74 9.76 8.62
N ALA A 8 6.12 10.79 9.20
CA ALA A 8 5.57 10.75 10.55
C ALA A 8 4.15 10.17 10.63
N GLY A 9 3.45 10.06 9.51
CA GLY A 9 2.03 9.76 9.48
C GLY A 9 1.68 8.27 9.43
N VAL A 10 0.41 8.04 9.13
CA VAL A 10 -0.19 6.72 8.89
C VAL A 10 -0.87 6.76 7.53
N THR A 11 -0.47 5.87 6.63
CA THR A 11 -1.05 5.74 5.30
C THR A 11 -2.13 4.67 5.28
N TYR A 12 -3.20 4.93 4.54
CA TYR A 12 -4.30 3.99 4.34
C TYR A 12 -4.49 3.76 2.84
N GLN A 13 -4.29 2.53 2.39
CA GLN A 13 -4.46 2.14 1.00
C GLN A 13 -5.91 1.80 0.71
N ILE A 14 -6.49 2.45 -0.29
CA ILE A 14 -7.87 2.24 -0.71
C ILE A 14 -7.91 1.63 -2.11
N PHE A 15 -8.69 0.55 -2.27
CA PHE A 15 -9.12 0.04 -3.57
C PHE A 15 -10.48 0.71 -3.89
N PRO A 16 -10.52 1.73 -4.77
CA PRO A 16 -11.63 2.67 -4.81
C PRO A 16 -13.00 2.04 -5.11
N ASP A 17 -13.04 1.03 -5.97
CA ASP A 17 -14.29 0.33 -6.31
C ASP A 17 -14.93 -0.40 -5.11
N ARG A 18 -14.15 -0.68 -4.07
CA ARG A 18 -14.53 -1.60 -2.98
C ARG A 18 -14.59 -0.95 -1.60
N PHE A 19 -14.43 0.36 -1.50
CA PHE A 19 -14.36 1.01 -0.20
C PHE A 19 -15.70 1.56 0.28
N CYS A 20 -16.33 2.45 -0.48
CA CYS A 20 -17.63 3.02 -0.10
C CYS A 20 -18.45 3.44 -1.33
N ARG A 21 -19.65 2.90 -1.41
CA ARG A 21 -20.63 3.22 -2.45
C ARG A 21 -21.74 4.08 -1.89
N LEU A 22 -22.07 5.19 -2.53
CA LEU A 22 -23.21 6.03 -2.17
C LEU A 22 -24.50 5.62 -2.91
N SER A 23 -24.33 5.13 -4.16
CA SER A 23 -25.42 4.63 -4.98
C SER A 23 -24.91 3.57 -5.93
N VAL A 24 -25.80 2.72 -6.44
CA VAL A 24 -25.45 1.74 -7.48
C VAL A 24 -25.29 2.48 -8.80
N PRO A 25 -24.09 2.51 -9.41
CA PRO A 25 -23.89 3.19 -10.68
C PRO A 25 -24.49 2.41 -11.85
N ASP A 26 -24.82 3.11 -12.94
CA ASP A 26 -25.20 2.51 -14.21
C ASP A 26 -23.95 2.38 -15.08
N PRO A 27 -23.52 1.17 -15.47
CA PRO A 27 -22.34 0.97 -16.32
C PRO A 27 -22.62 1.17 -17.80
N LYS A 28 -23.84 1.56 -18.18
CA LYS A 28 -24.21 1.77 -19.57
C LYS A 28 -23.30 2.82 -20.23
N ASP A 29 -22.92 2.54 -21.47
CA ASP A 29 -22.05 3.41 -22.28
C ASP A 29 -20.62 3.59 -21.75
N LEU A 30 -20.20 2.83 -20.73
CA LEU A 30 -18.81 2.82 -20.26
C LEU A 30 -18.00 1.75 -20.98
N ILE A 31 -16.69 2.01 -21.11
CA ILE A 31 -15.77 1.05 -21.73
C ILE A 31 -15.64 -0.25 -20.90
N GLY A 32 -15.33 -1.37 -21.56
CA GLY A 32 -14.97 -2.62 -20.88
C GLY A 32 -16.13 -3.57 -20.61
N ARG A 33 -17.34 -3.32 -21.10
CA ARG A 33 -18.53 -4.16 -20.88
C ARG A 33 -18.73 -4.49 -19.41
N ARG A 34 -18.69 -3.48 -18.58
CA ARG A 34 -18.80 -3.58 -17.13
C ARG A 34 -20.19 -4.08 -16.70
N TRP A 35 -20.19 -4.78 -15.55
CA TRP A 35 -21.42 -5.04 -14.83
C TRP A 35 -21.21 -4.73 -13.34
N VAL A 36 -22.29 -4.44 -12.61
CA VAL A 36 -22.24 -3.95 -11.24
C VAL A 36 -22.99 -4.92 -10.32
N HIS A 37 -22.32 -5.33 -9.24
CA HIS A 37 -22.98 -6.04 -8.15
C HIS A 37 -24.03 -5.15 -7.50
N ARG A 38 -25.26 -5.64 -7.41
CA ARG A 38 -26.35 -4.90 -6.74
C ARG A 38 -26.19 -4.92 -5.23
N ASP A 39 -25.75 -6.04 -4.71
CA ASP A 39 -25.45 -6.22 -3.29
C ASP A 39 -23.99 -5.86 -3.02
N TRP A 40 -23.80 -4.89 -2.10
CA TRP A 40 -22.46 -4.49 -1.66
C TRP A 40 -21.68 -5.64 -0.99
N ASP A 41 -22.40 -6.60 -0.43
CA ASP A 41 -21.84 -7.71 0.32
C ASP A 41 -21.57 -8.97 -0.53
N ASP A 42 -21.81 -8.90 -1.84
CA ASP A 42 -21.42 -9.96 -2.76
C ASP A 42 -19.92 -10.24 -2.72
N SER A 43 -19.53 -11.43 -3.13
CA SER A 43 -18.13 -11.78 -3.32
C SER A 43 -17.63 -11.28 -4.68
N PRO A 44 -16.35 -10.86 -4.78
CA PRO A 44 -15.76 -10.54 -6.08
C PRO A 44 -15.83 -11.74 -7.04
N GLU A 45 -16.07 -11.47 -8.32
CA GLU A 45 -16.05 -12.51 -9.34
C GLU A 45 -14.61 -12.96 -9.60
N TRP A 46 -14.38 -14.25 -9.43
CA TRP A 46 -13.04 -14.85 -9.58
C TRP A 46 -12.96 -15.80 -10.77
N ARG A 47 -14.11 -16.16 -11.36
CA ARG A 47 -14.15 -17.10 -12.47
C ARG A 47 -13.75 -16.39 -13.75
N PRO A 48 -13.03 -17.08 -14.65
CA PRO A 48 -12.78 -16.55 -15.98
C PRO A 48 -14.09 -16.42 -16.76
N ASP A 49 -14.10 -15.55 -17.76
CA ASP A 49 -15.16 -15.48 -18.75
C ASP A 49 -15.24 -16.81 -19.56
N PRO A 50 -16.34 -17.05 -20.32
CA PRO A 50 -16.52 -18.29 -21.08
C PRO A 50 -15.38 -18.61 -22.05
N ASP A 51 -14.62 -17.62 -22.51
CA ASP A 51 -13.45 -17.80 -23.37
C ASP A 51 -12.14 -18.08 -22.59
N GLY A 52 -12.21 -18.20 -21.26
CA GLY A 52 -11.07 -18.46 -20.38
C GLY A 52 -10.29 -17.23 -19.94
N GLU A 53 -10.66 -16.03 -20.40
CA GLU A 53 -9.99 -14.78 -20.05
C GLU A 53 -10.54 -14.18 -18.74
N ILE A 54 -9.64 -13.58 -17.95
CA ILE A 54 -10.00 -12.83 -16.75
C ILE A 54 -9.95 -11.34 -17.07
N ARG A 55 -11.12 -10.70 -17.14
CA ARG A 55 -11.24 -9.29 -17.55
C ARG A 55 -11.47 -8.33 -16.39
N ASN A 56 -11.75 -8.84 -15.20
CA ASN A 56 -11.99 -8.01 -14.01
C ASN A 56 -13.05 -6.92 -14.27
N ARG A 57 -14.17 -7.28 -14.85
CA ARG A 57 -15.24 -6.34 -15.28
C ARG A 57 -16.44 -6.29 -14.35
N ASP A 58 -16.37 -6.97 -13.22
CA ASP A 58 -17.32 -6.83 -12.14
C ASP A 58 -16.96 -5.65 -11.24
N PHE A 59 -17.91 -4.76 -11.03
CA PHE A 59 -17.75 -3.55 -10.23
C PHE A 59 -18.72 -3.56 -9.06
N PHE A 60 -18.33 -2.95 -7.96
CA PHE A 60 -19.22 -2.71 -6.82
C PHE A 60 -19.67 -1.27 -6.73
N GLY A 61 -19.00 -0.37 -7.43
CA GLY A 61 -19.41 1.03 -7.54
C GLY A 61 -18.99 1.92 -6.39
N GLY A 62 -17.95 1.56 -5.64
CA GLY A 62 -17.28 2.50 -4.75
C GLY A 62 -16.85 3.76 -5.52
N SER A 63 -16.87 4.91 -4.87
CA SER A 63 -16.63 6.20 -5.53
C SER A 63 -15.75 7.14 -4.71
N LEU A 64 -15.23 8.18 -5.36
CA LEU A 64 -14.46 9.23 -4.69
C LEU A 64 -15.33 9.99 -3.67
N ALA A 65 -16.57 10.28 -4.02
CA ALA A 65 -17.53 10.89 -3.09
C ALA A 65 -17.82 9.96 -1.89
N GLY A 66 -17.84 8.66 -2.12
CA GLY A 66 -17.93 7.66 -1.05
C GLY A 66 -16.75 7.72 -0.09
N ILE A 67 -15.52 7.83 -0.63
CA ILE A 67 -14.33 8.01 0.20
C ILE A 67 -14.43 9.31 1.01
N THR A 68 -14.83 10.40 0.37
CA THR A 68 -15.01 11.70 1.03
C THR A 68 -15.98 11.60 2.22
N SER A 69 -17.07 10.84 2.08
CA SER A 69 -18.04 10.63 3.15
C SER A 69 -17.49 9.87 4.36
N LYS A 70 -16.34 9.21 4.23
CA LYS A 70 -15.69 8.39 5.26
C LYS A 70 -14.41 9.01 5.84
N LEU A 71 -14.10 10.25 5.48
CA LEU A 71 -12.88 10.90 5.96
C LEU A 71 -12.83 11.06 7.48
N ASP A 72 -13.95 11.28 8.14
CA ASP A 72 -13.99 11.39 9.61
C ASP A 72 -13.72 10.03 10.28
N ASP A 73 -14.21 8.94 9.71
CA ASP A 73 -13.89 7.58 10.17
C ASP A 73 -12.39 7.29 10.02
N LEU A 74 -11.81 7.67 8.90
CA LEU A 74 -10.37 7.49 8.63
C LEU A 74 -9.51 8.36 9.56
N LYS A 75 -9.94 9.59 9.83
CA LYS A 75 -9.28 10.46 10.82
C LYS A 75 -9.32 9.84 12.22
N ALA A 76 -10.45 9.28 12.62
CA ALA A 76 -10.59 8.59 13.91
C ALA A 76 -9.65 7.39 14.03
N LEU A 77 -9.37 6.69 12.92
CA LEU A 77 -8.39 5.60 12.86
C LEU A 77 -6.93 6.09 12.99
N GLY A 78 -6.69 7.39 12.86
CA GLY A 78 -5.35 7.98 12.89
C GLY A 78 -4.70 8.17 11.52
N VAL A 79 -5.45 7.96 10.44
CA VAL A 79 -4.95 8.11 9.06
C VAL A 79 -4.59 9.56 8.76
N THR A 80 -3.43 9.76 8.15
CA THR A 80 -2.93 11.06 7.70
C THR A 80 -2.65 11.12 6.20
N THR A 81 -2.59 9.97 5.55
CA THR A 81 -2.37 9.87 4.10
C THR A 81 -3.28 8.80 3.51
N LEU A 82 -3.99 9.16 2.43
CA LEU A 82 -4.73 8.21 1.62
C LEU A 82 -3.90 7.85 0.39
N TYR A 83 -3.61 6.58 0.22
CA TYR A 83 -3.06 6.05 -1.02
C TYR A 83 -4.18 5.38 -1.80
N LEU A 84 -4.54 5.94 -2.94
CA LEU A 84 -5.56 5.40 -3.83
C LEU A 84 -4.93 4.50 -4.88
N CYS A 85 -5.38 3.25 -5.00
CA CYS A 85 -5.13 2.46 -6.22
C CYS A 85 -5.69 3.24 -7.43
N PRO A 86 -5.32 2.89 -8.68
CA PRO A 86 -5.59 3.74 -9.85
C PRO A 86 -7.04 4.23 -9.95
N ILE A 87 -7.20 5.50 -10.31
CA ILE A 87 -8.48 6.19 -10.39
C ILE A 87 -8.85 6.65 -11.80
N PHE A 88 -7.95 6.48 -12.77
CA PHE A 88 -8.18 6.95 -14.15
C PHE A 88 -9.04 5.96 -14.93
N GLU A 89 -9.71 6.45 -15.98
CA GLU A 89 -10.57 5.64 -16.83
C GLU A 89 -9.83 4.39 -17.32
N SER A 90 -10.45 3.24 -17.11
CA SER A 90 -9.92 1.91 -17.47
C SER A 90 -11.07 0.93 -17.66
N ALA A 91 -10.84 -0.14 -18.41
CA ALA A 91 -11.87 -1.14 -18.65
C ALA A 91 -12.09 -2.09 -17.48
N SER A 92 -11.10 -2.24 -16.58
CA SER A 92 -11.16 -3.16 -15.44
C SER A 92 -11.44 -2.45 -14.12
N ASN A 93 -11.87 -3.21 -13.12
CA ASN A 93 -12.16 -2.72 -11.77
C ASN A 93 -10.92 -2.29 -10.99
N HIS A 94 -9.74 -2.86 -11.28
CA HIS A 94 -8.48 -2.48 -10.63
C HIS A 94 -7.83 -1.25 -11.27
N ARG A 95 -8.16 -0.94 -12.50
CA ARG A 95 -7.73 0.24 -13.28
C ARG A 95 -6.22 0.35 -13.52
N TYR A 96 -5.46 -0.76 -13.37
CA TYR A 96 -4.04 -0.80 -13.74
C TYR A 96 -3.80 -0.86 -15.25
N ASN A 97 -4.84 -1.05 -16.05
CA ASN A 97 -4.83 -0.98 -17.51
C ASN A 97 -5.38 0.37 -17.98
N THR A 98 -4.68 1.45 -17.65
CA THR A 98 -5.13 2.82 -17.89
C THR A 98 -5.55 3.05 -19.34
N ALA A 99 -6.74 3.62 -19.52
CA ALA A 99 -7.30 3.94 -20.83
C ALA A 99 -7.21 5.44 -21.17
N ASP A 100 -7.37 6.31 -20.17
CA ASP A 100 -7.23 7.77 -20.31
C ASP A 100 -6.68 8.37 -19.03
N TYR A 101 -5.42 8.80 -19.05
CA TYR A 101 -4.75 9.42 -17.91
C TYR A 101 -5.30 10.81 -17.55
N THR A 102 -6.06 11.43 -18.43
CA THR A 102 -6.58 12.80 -18.22
C THR A 102 -7.96 12.80 -17.60
N ARG A 103 -8.56 11.63 -17.38
CA ARG A 103 -9.95 11.50 -16.93
C ARG A 103 -10.05 10.57 -15.75
N ILE A 104 -10.75 11.01 -14.70
CA ILE A 104 -11.20 10.13 -13.64
C ILE A 104 -12.18 9.11 -14.23
N ASP A 105 -12.06 7.84 -13.84
CA ASP A 105 -13.03 6.83 -14.27
C ASP A 105 -14.45 7.30 -13.93
N PRO A 106 -15.39 7.34 -14.90
CA PRO A 106 -16.73 7.88 -14.67
C PRO A 106 -17.49 7.19 -13.54
N MET A 107 -17.19 5.93 -13.27
CA MET A 107 -17.82 5.17 -12.18
C MET A 107 -17.30 5.63 -10.81
N LEU A 108 -16.11 6.18 -10.74
CA LEU A 108 -15.55 6.77 -9.52
C LEU A 108 -16.00 8.21 -9.28
N GLY A 109 -16.33 8.92 -10.34
CA GLY A 109 -16.73 10.32 -10.28
C GLY A 109 -16.03 11.20 -11.31
N THR A 110 -15.86 12.46 -10.96
CA THR A 110 -15.29 13.51 -11.82
C THR A 110 -14.02 14.10 -11.21
N GLU A 111 -13.31 14.93 -11.98
CA GLU A 111 -12.18 15.70 -11.43
C GLU A 111 -12.65 16.63 -10.29
N ALA A 112 -13.87 17.16 -10.35
CA ALA A 112 -14.42 17.95 -9.26
C ALA A 112 -14.56 17.13 -7.96
N ASP A 113 -14.99 15.87 -8.07
CA ASP A 113 -15.06 14.96 -6.93
C ASP A 113 -13.67 14.66 -6.36
N PHE A 114 -12.67 14.52 -7.21
CA PHE A 114 -11.29 14.33 -6.78
C PHE A 114 -10.75 15.58 -6.06
N ARG A 115 -10.97 16.76 -6.62
CA ARG A 115 -10.57 18.03 -5.98
C ARG A 115 -11.25 18.22 -4.63
N ALA A 116 -12.53 17.87 -4.53
CA ALA A 116 -13.27 17.91 -3.27
C ALA A 116 -12.70 16.94 -2.24
N LEU A 117 -12.38 15.70 -2.63
CA LEU A 117 -11.72 14.74 -1.77
C LEU A 117 -10.41 15.29 -1.21
N CYS A 118 -9.54 15.80 -2.07
CA CYS A 118 -8.25 16.37 -1.65
C CYS A 118 -8.42 17.56 -0.70
N ALA A 119 -9.36 18.47 -0.99
CA ALA A 119 -9.63 19.65 -0.17
C ALA A 119 -10.17 19.26 1.21
N GLN A 120 -11.14 18.35 1.26
CA GLN A 120 -11.73 17.89 2.52
C GLN A 120 -10.76 17.02 3.35
N ALA A 121 -9.92 16.22 2.69
CA ALA A 121 -8.84 15.50 3.36
C ALA A 121 -7.87 16.48 4.03
N ARG A 122 -7.46 17.52 3.30
CA ARG A 122 -6.53 18.54 3.81
C ARG A 122 -7.10 19.30 5.03
N GLN A 123 -8.39 19.61 5.03
CA GLN A 123 -9.06 20.20 6.17
C GLN A 123 -8.98 19.33 7.43
N ARG A 124 -8.82 18.04 7.28
CA ARG A 124 -8.69 17.05 8.36
C ARG A 124 -7.24 16.65 8.65
N GLY A 125 -6.28 17.35 8.07
CA GLY A 125 -4.86 17.02 8.22
C GLY A 125 -4.42 15.80 7.44
N MET A 126 -5.17 15.41 6.41
CA MET A 126 -4.85 14.28 5.54
C MET A 126 -4.43 14.74 4.14
N ARG A 127 -3.64 13.91 3.48
CA ARG A 127 -3.20 14.12 2.10
C ARG A 127 -3.52 12.90 1.25
N VAL A 128 -3.55 13.09 -0.06
CA VAL A 128 -3.89 12.04 -1.03
C VAL A 128 -2.71 11.81 -1.95
N ILE A 129 -2.27 10.56 -2.09
CA ILE A 129 -1.30 10.14 -3.09
C ILE A 129 -1.96 9.21 -4.10
N LEU A 130 -1.52 9.29 -5.35
CA LEU A 130 -2.08 8.54 -6.46
C LEU A 130 -1.16 7.42 -6.92
N ASP A 131 -1.74 6.39 -7.51
CA ASP A 131 -1.03 5.32 -8.18
C ASP A 131 -0.70 5.71 -9.61
N GLY A 132 0.59 5.77 -9.94
CA GLY A 132 1.09 6.07 -11.27
C GLY A 132 1.49 4.81 -12.02
N VAL A 133 0.72 4.46 -13.04
CA VAL A 133 0.95 3.28 -13.87
C VAL A 133 1.52 3.73 -15.21
N PHE A 134 2.84 3.88 -15.29
CA PHE A 134 3.52 4.49 -16.44
C PHE A 134 4.39 3.50 -17.23
N ASN A 135 4.51 2.25 -16.77
CA ASN A 135 5.23 1.20 -17.48
C ASN A 135 4.44 0.64 -18.68
N HIS A 136 3.12 0.67 -18.59
CA HIS A 136 2.21 0.13 -19.61
C HIS A 136 0.90 0.93 -19.62
N THR A 137 0.13 0.77 -20.69
CA THR A 137 -1.25 1.22 -20.76
C THR A 137 -2.19 0.02 -20.91
N GLY A 138 -3.50 0.26 -20.89
CA GLY A 138 -4.46 -0.73 -21.35
C GLY A 138 -4.44 -0.88 -22.87
N SER A 139 -4.64 -2.08 -23.38
CA SER A 139 -4.83 -2.30 -24.82
C SER A 139 -6.09 -1.63 -25.37
N GLN A 140 -7.04 -1.36 -24.46
CA GLN A 140 -8.32 -0.69 -24.76
C GLN A 140 -8.24 0.83 -24.61
N SER A 141 -7.05 1.36 -24.30
CA SER A 141 -6.83 2.79 -24.12
C SER A 141 -7.07 3.60 -25.40
N MET A 142 -7.31 4.90 -25.24
CA MET A 142 -7.36 5.82 -26.38
C MET A 142 -6.03 5.87 -27.17
N TYR A 143 -4.93 5.49 -26.53
CA TYR A 143 -3.58 5.53 -27.10
C TYR A 143 -3.27 4.30 -27.96
N PHE A 144 -3.69 3.12 -27.53
CA PHE A 144 -3.52 1.83 -28.24
C PHE A 144 -4.77 1.45 -29.02
N ASN A 145 -5.92 1.51 -28.41
CA ASN A 145 -7.27 1.38 -28.96
C ASN A 145 -7.52 0.08 -29.74
N ALA A 146 -7.07 -1.05 -29.22
CA ALA A 146 -7.24 -2.36 -29.86
C ALA A 146 -8.72 -2.73 -30.08
N ASP A 147 -9.60 -2.34 -29.16
CA ASP A 147 -11.01 -2.71 -29.16
C ASP A 147 -11.94 -1.62 -29.77
N GLY A 148 -11.36 -0.49 -30.17
CA GLY A 148 -12.13 0.59 -30.81
C GLY A 148 -13.10 1.33 -29.90
N TYR A 149 -12.89 1.33 -28.58
CA TYR A 149 -13.74 2.04 -27.63
C TYR A 149 -13.66 3.58 -27.75
N TYR A 150 -12.58 4.10 -28.30
CA TYR A 150 -12.36 5.52 -28.47
C TYR A 150 -12.42 5.94 -29.94
N PRO A 151 -12.84 7.18 -30.25
CA PRO A 151 -12.83 7.68 -31.62
C PRO A 151 -11.43 8.05 -32.13
N THR A 152 -10.41 7.88 -31.31
CA THR A 152 -9.01 8.16 -31.65
C THR A 152 -8.43 7.09 -32.57
N LEU A 153 -7.41 7.51 -33.34
CA LEU A 153 -6.61 6.56 -34.14
C LEU A 153 -5.48 6.02 -33.27
N GLY A 154 -5.71 4.91 -32.58
CA GLY A 154 -4.73 4.31 -31.68
C GLY A 154 -3.62 3.55 -32.38
N ALA A 155 -2.55 3.25 -31.63
CA ALA A 155 -1.36 2.60 -32.16
C ALA A 155 -1.63 1.19 -32.76
N ALA A 156 -2.63 0.46 -32.24
CA ALA A 156 -3.02 -0.84 -32.77
C ALA A 156 -3.83 -0.74 -34.09
N GLN A 157 -4.33 0.45 -34.42
CA GLN A 157 -5.20 0.67 -35.57
C GLN A 157 -4.45 1.22 -36.79
N SER A 158 -3.37 1.97 -36.58
CA SER A 158 -2.56 2.53 -37.67
C SER A 158 -1.15 2.84 -37.20
N GLN A 159 -0.19 2.61 -38.11
CA GLN A 159 1.19 3.05 -37.90
C GLN A 159 1.33 4.58 -38.01
N ASP A 160 0.33 5.26 -38.56
CA ASP A 160 0.26 6.73 -38.60
C ASP A 160 -0.35 7.33 -37.31
N SER A 161 -0.69 6.52 -36.34
CA SER A 161 -1.19 6.99 -35.04
C SER A 161 -0.18 7.91 -34.36
N PRO A 162 -0.61 9.03 -33.74
CA PRO A 162 0.27 9.89 -32.97
C PRO A 162 0.91 9.16 -31.77
N TRP A 163 0.35 8.03 -31.35
CA TRP A 163 0.86 7.20 -30.25
C TRP A 163 1.58 5.96 -30.72
N TYR A 164 1.79 5.75 -32.04
CA TYR A 164 2.49 4.55 -32.54
C TYR A 164 3.88 4.39 -31.90
N SER A 165 4.64 5.47 -31.74
CA SER A 165 5.98 5.47 -31.14
C SER A 165 5.99 5.19 -29.65
N TRP A 166 4.84 5.17 -28.99
CA TRP A 166 4.73 4.83 -27.57
C TRP A 166 4.93 3.35 -27.27
N TYR A 167 4.85 2.50 -28.32
CA TYR A 167 4.89 1.05 -28.15
C TYR A 167 5.95 0.42 -29.05
N ARG A 168 6.42 -0.77 -28.67
CA ARG A 168 7.39 -1.56 -29.42
C ARG A 168 6.67 -2.73 -30.08
N PHE A 169 6.41 -2.62 -31.40
CA PHE A 169 5.83 -3.71 -32.19
C PHE A 169 6.93 -4.57 -32.79
N HIS A 170 6.79 -5.90 -32.65
CA HIS A 170 7.62 -6.88 -33.35
C HIS A 170 7.02 -7.28 -34.68
N HIS A 171 5.70 -7.42 -34.70
CA HIS A 171 4.90 -7.63 -35.89
C HIS A 171 3.57 -6.87 -35.72
N TRP A 172 3.46 -5.73 -36.36
CA TRP A 172 2.29 -4.89 -36.25
C TRP A 172 1.06 -5.51 -36.93
N PRO A 173 -0.16 -5.47 -36.35
CA PRO A 173 -0.47 -4.89 -35.02
C PRO A 173 -0.48 -5.94 -33.90
N ASP A 174 -0.21 -7.21 -34.16
CA ASP A 174 -0.57 -8.34 -33.30
C ASP A 174 0.52 -8.71 -32.28
N SER A 175 1.77 -8.36 -32.55
CA SER A 175 2.90 -8.71 -31.69
C SER A 175 3.62 -7.46 -31.20
N TYR A 176 3.67 -7.29 -29.90
CA TYR A 176 4.27 -6.12 -29.23
C TYR A 176 4.75 -6.48 -27.83
N ASP A 177 5.64 -5.66 -27.28
CA ASP A 177 6.06 -5.80 -25.92
C ASP A 177 4.89 -5.52 -24.98
N SER A 178 4.75 -6.34 -23.94
CA SER A 178 3.72 -6.22 -22.92
C SER A 178 4.29 -6.55 -21.55
N TRP A 179 3.65 -6.02 -20.50
CA TRP A 179 4.05 -6.35 -19.15
C TRP A 179 3.77 -7.82 -18.86
N TRP A 180 4.85 -8.56 -18.57
CA TRP A 180 4.80 -10.03 -18.33
C TRP A 180 4.11 -10.85 -19.43
N GLY A 181 4.13 -10.38 -20.67
CA GLY A 181 3.47 -11.06 -21.80
C GLY A 181 1.94 -10.95 -21.79
N ILE A 182 1.37 -10.12 -20.95
CA ILE A 182 -0.08 -9.91 -20.85
C ILE A 182 -0.52 -8.97 -21.95
N ARG A 183 -1.24 -9.49 -22.97
CA ARG A 183 -1.64 -8.73 -24.18
C ARG A 183 -2.49 -7.49 -23.88
N THR A 184 -3.24 -7.48 -22.80
CA THR A 184 -4.07 -6.33 -22.40
C THR A 184 -3.27 -5.20 -21.74
N LEU A 185 -1.96 -5.39 -21.53
CA LEU A 185 -1.05 -4.43 -20.88
C LEU A 185 0.17 -4.15 -21.78
N PRO A 186 -0.02 -3.51 -22.96
CA PRO A 186 1.09 -3.16 -23.83
C PRO A 186 2.08 -2.24 -23.12
N ALA A 187 3.36 -2.63 -23.10
CA ALA A 187 4.43 -1.86 -22.50
C ALA A 187 4.73 -0.61 -23.33
N VAL A 188 5.01 0.49 -22.65
CA VAL A 188 5.37 1.73 -23.32
C VAL A 188 6.87 1.81 -23.59
N GLU A 189 7.24 2.54 -24.63
CA GLU A 189 8.61 2.96 -24.90
C GLU A 189 8.87 4.28 -24.15
N GLU A 190 9.46 4.19 -22.97
CA GLU A 190 9.67 5.33 -22.08
C GLU A 190 10.52 6.45 -22.76
N SER A 191 11.40 6.07 -23.71
CA SER A 191 12.23 7.02 -24.43
C SER A 191 11.51 7.80 -25.56
N SER A 192 10.25 7.45 -25.88
CA SER A 192 9.47 8.19 -26.85
C SER A 192 9.28 9.64 -26.38
N PRO A 193 9.77 10.67 -27.12
CA PRO A 193 9.71 12.05 -26.66
C PRO A 193 8.29 12.54 -26.36
N SER A 194 7.31 12.15 -27.17
CA SER A 194 5.92 12.55 -26.94
C SER A 194 5.32 11.90 -25.69
N TYR A 195 5.75 10.69 -25.33
CA TYR A 195 5.35 10.05 -24.08
C TYR A 195 5.93 10.77 -22.86
N VAL A 196 7.23 11.08 -22.90
CA VAL A 196 7.90 11.82 -21.82
C VAL A 196 7.27 13.20 -21.64
N ASP A 197 6.96 13.88 -22.73
CA ASP A 197 6.28 15.19 -22.69
C ASP A 197 4.89 15.07 -22.05
N PHE A 198 4.11 14.09 -22.47
CA PHE A 198 2.75 13.85 -21.98
C PHE A 198 2.70 13.46 -20.50
N ILE A 199 3.59 12.58 -20.07
CA ILE A 199 3.61 12.09 -18.68
C ILE A 199 4.32 13.06 -17.73
N ILE A 200 5.46 13.66 -18.16
CA ILE A 200 6.39 14.34 -17.22
C ILE A 200 6.66 15.80 -17.59
N ASP A 201 7.24 16.04 -18.77
CA ASP A 201 7.90 17.31 -19.07
C ASP A 201 6.92 18.43 -19.45
N GLY A 202 5.82 18.10 -20.11
CA GLY A 202 4.85 19.09 -20.57
C GLY A 202 4.26 19.91 -19.44
N LYS A 203 3.90 21.14 -19.74
CA LYS A 203 3.27 22.05 -18.77
C LYS A 203 2.02 21.44 -18.11
N ASP A 204 1.23 20.71 -18.90
CA ASP A 204 0.01 20.04 -18.47
C ASP A 204 0.19 18.50 -18.43
N SER A 205 1.41 18.05 -18.17
CA SER A 205 1.74 16.63 -18.06
C SER A 205 0.91 15.96 -16.97
N ILE A 206 0.77 14.64 -17.05
CA ILE A 206 -0.01 13.85 -16.10
C ILE A 206 0.52 14.03 -14.67
N ILE A 207 1.84 13.96 -14.47
CA ILE A 207 2.46 14.19 -13.17
C ILE A 207 2.06 15.56 -12.59
N ARG A 208 2.18 16.62 -13.38
CA ARG A 208 1.91 17.99 -12.93
C ARG A 208 0.43 18.27 -12.75
N ARG A 209 -0.39 17.80 -13.68
CA ARG A 209 -1.84 18.02 -13.69
C ARG A 209 -2.52 17.59 -12.40
N TRP A 210 -2.26 16.36 -11.99
CA TRP A 210 -2.93 15.78 -10.81
C TRP A 210 -2.38 16.31 -9.50
N LEU A 211 -1.11 16.71 -9.46
CA LEU A 211 -0.57 17.48 -8.32
C LEU A 211 -1.27 18.84 -8.18
N ARG A 212 -1.49 19.53 -9.27
CA ARG A 212 -2.25 20.81 -9.27
C ARG A 212 -3.72 20.60 -8.91
N ALA A 213 -4.28 19.45 -9.23
CA ALA A 213 -5.66 19.10 -8.86
C ALA A 213 -5.81 18.80 -7.35
N GLY A 214 -4.72 18.58 -6.63
CA GLY A 214 -4.74 18.41 -5.18
C GLY A 214 -4.00 17.20 -4.65
N ALA A 215 -3.49 16.30 -5.49
CA ALA A 215 -2.66 15.18 -5.05
C ALA A 215 -1.38 15.69 -4.39
N SER A 216 -0.92 14.96 -3.38
CA SER A 216 0.32 15.28 -2.64
C SER A 216 1.46 14.31 -2.97
N GLY A 217 1.33 13.49 -3.99
CA GLY A 217 2.38 12.58 -4.42
C GLY A 217 1.89 11.45 -5.29
N TRP A 218 2.86 10.61 -5.66
CA TRP A 218 2.69 9.45 -6.51
C TRP A 218 3.34 8.22 -5.90
N ARG A 219 2.66 7.09 -5.98
CA ARG A 219 3.26 5.76 -5.87
C ARG A 219 3.43 5.23 -7.29
N LEU A 220 4.61 4.78 -7.65
CA LEU A 220 4.88 4.26 -8.99
C LEU A 220 4.76 2.74 -9.01
N ASP A 221 3.80 2.27 -9.80
CA ASP A 221 3.61 0.87 -10.13
C ASP A 221 4.81 0.35 -10.91
N VAL A 222 5.28 -0.86 -10.58
CA VAL A 222 6.42 -1.53 -11.23
C VAL A 222 7.63 -0.60 -11.44
N ALA A 223 8.02 0.13 -10.40
CA ALA A 223 9.09 1.13 -10.51
C ALA A 223 10.42 0.54 -10.97
N ASP A 224 10.66 -0.75 -10.72
CA ASP A 224 11.87 -1.45 -11.17
C ASP A 224 11.93 -1.68 -12.68
N GLU A 225 10.82 -1.55 -13.39
CA GLU A 225 10.77 -1.60 -14.86
C GLU A 225 10.84 -0.20 -15.51
N LEU A 226 10.87 0.88 -14.73
CA LEU A 226 11.08 2.23 -15.21
C LEU A 226 12.58 2.59 -15.12
N PRO A 227 13.20 3.16 -16.19
CA PRO A 227 14.61 3.54 -16.15
C PRO A 227 14.90 4.63 -15.10
N ASP A 228 16.12 4.65 -14.57
CA ASP A 228 16.53 5.67 -13.58
C ASP A 228 16.28 7.09 -14.07
N TRP A 229 16.66 7.42 -15.32
CA TRP A 229 16.46 8.75 -15.86
C TRP A 229 14.98 9.17 -15.92
N PHE A 230 14.07 8.21 -16.12
CA PHE A 230 12.63 8.48 -16.13
C PHE A 230 12.14 8.81 -14.71
N LEU A 231 12.60 8.06 -13.70
CA LEU A 231 12.32 8.33 -12.29
C LEU A 231 12.89 9.68 -11.83
N GLU A 232 14.10 10.02 -12.26
CA GLU A 232 14.73 11.31 -11.98
C GLU A 232 13.91 12.47 -12.56
N LYS A 233 13.41 12.34 -13.80
CA LYS A 233 12.53 13.33 -14.41
C LYS A 233 11.20 13.48 -13.68
N ILE A 234 10.57 12.38 -13.26
CA ILE A 234 9.35 12.42 -12.44
C ILE A 234 9.62 13.21 -11.17
N ARG A 235 10.69 12.87 -10.45
CA ARG A 235 11.04 13.55 -9.21
C ARG A 235 11.27 15.05 -9.43
N ALA A 236 12.00 15.44 -10.46
CA ALA A 236 12.25 16.84 -10.78
C ALA A 236 10.96 17.60 -11.09
N ALA A 237 10.07 17.02 -11.90
CA ALA A 237 8.77 17.61 -12.21
C ALA A 237 7.88 17.79 -10.97
N MET A 238 7.93 16.83 -10.05
CA MET A 238 7.20 16.93 -8.78
C MET A 238 7.76 18.04 -7.90
N GLU A 239 9.07 18.17 -7.79
CA GLU A 239 9.72 19.22 -6.99
C GLU A 239 9.42 20.62 -7.54
N GLU A 240 9.39 20.78 -8.87
CA GLU A 240 9.00 22.03 -9.52
C GLU A 240 7.53 22.40 -9.31
N THR A 241 6.64 21.40 -9.31
CA THR A 241 5.18 21.63 -9.28
C THR A 241 4.64 21.66 -7.84
N ALA A 242 5.12 20.78 -6.99
CA ALA A 242 4.68 20.60 -5.61
C ALA A 242 5.86 20.12 -4.75
N PRO A 243 6.73 21.04 -4.27
CA PRO A 243 7.96 20.67 -3.57
C PRO A 243 7.77 19.82 -2.31
N ASP A 244 6.58 19.90 -1.68
CA ASP A 244 6.22 19.11 -0.50
C ASP A 244 5.51 17.78 -0.87
N SER A 245 5.67 17.31 -2.09
CA SER A 245 5.10 16.04 -2.53
C SER A 245 6.01 14.84 -2.26
N VAL A 246 5.44 13.64 -2.22
CA VAL A 246 6.15 12.39 -1.97
C VAL A 246 6.11 11.47 -3.18
N LEU A 247 7.24 10.83 -3.47
CA LEU A 247 7.36 9.79 -4.51
C LEU A 247 7.79 8.48 -3.88
N ILE A 248 6.93 7.47 -3.97
CA ILE A 248 7.17 6.11 -3.46
C ILE A 248 7.21 5.15 -4.65
N GLY A 249 8.17 4.23 -4.65
CA GLY A 249 8.30 3.22 -5.70
C GLY A 249 7.89 1.83 -5.23
N GLU A 250 7.27 1.07 -6.13
CA GLU A 250 7.06 -0.36 -5.91
C GLU A 250 8.29 -1.14 -6.38
N VAL A 251 9.00 -1.70 -5.42
CA VAL A 251 10.11 -2.65 -5.63
C VAL A 251 9.95 -3.73 -4.57
N TRP A 252 9.91 -4.99 -5.00
CA TRP A 252 9.59 -6.12 -4.12
C TRP A 252 10.78 -6.64 -3.31
N GLU A 253 12.00 -6.23 -3.66
CA GLU A 253 13.24 -6.65 -3.00
C GLU A 253 13.92 -5.46 -2.28
N ASP A 254 15.12 -5.74 -1.74
CA ASP A 254 16.03 -4.69 -1.28
C ASP A 254 16.41 -3.79 -2.47
N GLY A 255 15.94 -2.55 -2.45
CA GLY A 255 16.14 -1.61 -3.56
C GLY A 255 17.55 -1.04 -3.65
N SER A 256 18.39 -1.21 -2.64
CA SER A 256 19.75 -0.68 -2.62
C SER A 256 20.73 -1.44 -3.51
N ASN A 257 20.45 -2.72 -3.77
CA ASN A 257 21.30 -3.62 -4.54
C ASN A 257 20.62 -4.21 -5.79
N LYS A 258 19.44 -3.73 -6.13
CA LYS A 258 18.71 -4.16 -7.32
C LYS A 258 19.51 -3.83 -8.58
N ILE A 259 19.61 -4.82 -9.47
CA ILE A 259 20.21 -4.66 -10.80
C ILE A 259 19.07 -4.82 -11.84
N ALA A 260 18.87 -3.79 -12.63
CA ALA A 260 17.95 -3.80 -13.77
C ALA A 260 18.54 -2.88 -14.87
N TYR A 261 18.16 -3.08 -16.11
CA TYR A 261 18.74 -2.36 -17.25
C TYR A 261 20.28 -2.43 -17.28
N SER A 262 20.84 -3.56 -16.85
CA SER A 262 22.30 -3.80 -16.74
C SER A 262 23.03 -2.82 -15.84
N GLN A 263 22.32 -2.17 -14.92
CA GLN A 263 22.88 -1.19 -13.97
C GLN A 263 22.35 -1.46 -12.56
N ARG A 264 23.17 -1.14 -11.56
CA ARG A 264 22.70 -1.04 -10.17
C ARG A 264 21.78 0.16 -10.06
N ARG A 265 20.57 -0.07 -9.60
CA ARG A 265 19.53 0.96 -9.53
C ARG A 265 19.80 1.97 -8.41
N ARG A 266 19.35 3.21 -8.61
CA ARG A 266 19.66 4.35 -7.75
C ARG A 266 18.41 4.93 -7.08
N TYR A 267 17.40 4.12 -6.83
CA TYR A 267 16.08 4.55 -6.32
C TYR A 267 16.17 5.48 -5.11
N LEU A 268 17.13 5.22 -4.19
CA LEU A 268 17.18 5.81 -2.85
C LEU A 268 18.33 6.83 -2.67
N LEU A 269 19.04 7.19 -3.73
CA LEU A 269 20.20 8.07 -3.64
C LEU A 269 19.86 9.57 -3.66
N GLY A 270 18.58 9.93 -3.62
CA GLY A 270 18.11 11.31 -3.40
C GLY A 270 17.51 12.01 -4.60
N SER A 271 17.66 11.47 -5.81
CA SER A 271 17.14 12.08 -7.06
C SER A 271 15.95 11.33 -7.67
N GLU A 272 15.58 10.21 -7.11
CA GLU A 272 14.47 9.38 -7.57
C GLU A 272 13.40 9.29 -6.48
N THR A 273 13.07 8.09 -5.96
CA THR A 273 12.05 7.93 -4.94
C THR A 273 12.52 8.44 -3.57
N HIS A 274 11.58 8.88 -2.75
CA HIS A 274 11.84 9.18 -1.34
C HIS A 274 11.96 7.92 -0.50
N GLY A 275 11.21 6.90 -0.87
CA GLY A 275 11.18 5.60 -0.22
C GLY A 275 10.57 4.55 -1.14
N LEU A 276 10.63 3.31 -0.71
CA LEU A 276 10.06 2.16 -1.42
C LEU A 276 8.98 1.50 -0.57
N MET A 277 8.10 0.76 -1.23
CA MET A 277 7.23 -0.19 -0.56
C MET A 277 8.11 -1.29 0.05
N ASN A 278 8.03 -1.45 1.37
CA ASN A 278 8.99 -2.27 2.12
C ASN A 278 8.52 -3.73 2.21
N TYR A 279 8.55 -4.45 1.10
CA TYR A 279 8.27 -5.89 1.07
C TYR A 279 9.24 -6.71 1.93
N PRO A 280 10.55 -6.39 2.01
CA PRO A 280 11.46 -7.07 2.94
C PRO A 280 11.01 -6.99 4.40
N PHE A 281 10.51 -5.85 4.85
CA PHE A 281 9.92 -5.70 6.19
C PHE A 281 8.73 -6.64 6.40
N ARG A 282 7.79 -6.63 5.46
CA ARG A 282 6.62 -7.51 5.50
C ARG A 282 7.02 -8.98 5.62
N THR A 283 7.90 -9.43 4.73
CA THR A 283 8.37 -10.81 4.71
C THR A 283 9.01 -11.23 6.03
N ALA A 284 9.90 -10.40 6.57
CA ALA A 284 10.59 -10.69 7.83
C ALA A 284 9.64 -10.69 9.03
N LEU A 285 8.71 -9.71 9.09
CA LEU A 285 7.75 -9.61 10.19
C LEU A 285 6.75 -10.77 10.20
N LEU A 286 6.23 -11.15 9.03
CA LEU A 286 5.29 -12.27 8.93
C LEU A 286 5.95 -13.61 9.26
N ALA A 287 7.20 -13.81 8.88
CA ALA A 287 7.97 -14.99 9.28
C ALA A 287 8.13 -15.04 10.80
N TYR A 288 8.46 -13.93 11.43
CA TYR A 288 8.60 -13.84 12.88
C TYR A 288 7.31 -14.19 13.64
N VAL A 289 6.20 -13.52 13.33
CA VAL A 289 4.93 -13.76 14.03
C VAL A 289 4.33 -15.14 13.75
N SER A 290 4.81 -15.81 12.71
CA SER A 290 4.40 -17.17 12.32
C SER A 290 5.31 -18.27 12.86
N GLY A 291 6.16 -17.97 13.85
CA GLY A 291 7.00 -18.94 14.55
C GLY A 291 8.50 -18.85 14.27
N GLY A 292 8.92 -17.85 13.49
CA GLY A 292 10.34 -17.56 13.25
C GLY A 292 11.04 -16.92 14.45
N ASP A 293 12.37 -16.82 14.36
CA ASP A 293 13.20 -16.22 15.40
C ASP A 293 13.20 -14.69 15.28
N ALA A 294 13.02 -14.00 16.41
CA ALA A 294 13.11 -12.54 16.48
C ALA A 294 14.49 -12.01 16.02
N ASP A 295 15.55 -12.79 16.20
CA ASP A 295 16.88 -12.39 15.77
C ASP A 295 17.01 -12.40 14.24
N ASP A 296 16.34 -13.30 13.54
CA ASP A 296 16.27 -13.29 12.09
C ASP A 296 15.56 -12.02 11.57
N PHE A 297 14.51 -11.57 12.25
CA PHE A 297 13.85 -10.29 11.95
C PHE A 297 14.83 -9.12 12.14
N ARG A 298 15.53 -9.09 13.28
CA ARG A 298 16.54 -8.07 13.56
C ARG A 298 17.63 -8.03 12.47
N GLU A 299 18.20 -9.20 12.12
CA GLU A 299 19.24 -9.28 11.09
C GLU A 299 18.76 -8.78 9.74
N ALA A 300 17.55 -9.15 9.32
CA ALA A 300 16.95 -8.68 8.07
C ALA A 300 16.79 -7.15 8.08
N MET A 301 16.30 -6.58 9.17
CA MET A 301 16.08 -5.14 9.29
C MET A 301 17.40 -4.36 9.42
N GLU A 302 18.39 -4.89 10.13
CA GLU A 302 19.72 -4.28 10.19
C GLU A 302 20.41 -4.29 8.81
N THR A 303 20.25 -5.35 8.04
CA THR A 303 20.74 -5.39 6.65
C THR A 303 20.15 -4.24 5.81
N LEU A 304 18.82 -4.02 5.90
CA LEU A 304 18.21 -2.87 5.23
C LEU A 304 18.72 -1.53 5.76
N ARG A 305 18.85 -1.40 7.08
CA ARG A 305 19.31 -0.16 7.71
C ARG A 305 20.76 0.19 7.30
N GLU A 306 21.60 -0.81 7.15
CA GLU A 306 22.98 -0.63 6.66
C GLU A 306 23.03 -0.30 5.17
N ASN A 307 22.15 -0.91 4.38
CA ASN A 307 22.12 -0.76 2.94
C ASN A 307 21.41 0.54 2.47
N TYR A 308 20.40 1.00 3.20
CA TYR A 308 19.61 2.16 2.81
C TYR A 308 20.20 3.45 3.39
N PRO A 309 20.18 4.56 2.64
CA PRO A 309 20.38 5.87 3.24
C PRO A 309 19.38 6.06 4.40
N PRO A 310 19.78 6.66 5.53
CA PRO A 310 18.89 6.83 6.69
C PRO A 310 17.55 7.47 6.34
N ALA A 311 17.56 8.49 5.48
CA ALA A 311 16.33 9.14 5.03
C ALA A 311 15.35 8.18 4.35
N ALA A 312 15.84 7.21 3.59
CA ALA A 312 15.01 6.21 2.92
C ALA A 312 14.54 5.10 3.87
N PHE A 313 15.40 4.65 4.78
CA PHE A 313 15.04 3.64 5.78
C PHE A 313 13.92 4.15 6.71
N TYR A 314 14.05 5.38 7.21
CA TYR A 314 13.05 5.99 8.11
C TYR A 314 11.81 6.53 7.38
N SER A 315 11.75 6.45 6.07
CA SER A 315 10.58 6.84 5.24
C SER A 315 10.06 5.69 4.39
N ALA A 316 10.56 4.47 4.57
CA ALA A 316 10.04 3.31 3.84
C ALA A 316 8.56 3.10 4.15
N MET A 317 7.78 2.77 3.13
CA MET A 317 6.37 2.42 3.32
C MET A 317 6.27 0.99 3.82
N ASN A 318 6.07 0.83 5.13
CA ASN A 318 5.93 -0.47 5.78
C ASN A 318 4.47 -0.91 5.77
N PHE A 319 4.22 -2.19 5.58
CA PHE A 319 2.85 -2.71 5.53
C PHE A 319 2.80 -4.22 5.82
N LEU A 320 1.61 -4.73 6.11
CA LEU A 320 1.34 -6.15 6.32
C LEU A 320 0.72 -6.80 5.09
N GLY A 321 0.08 -6.03 4.24
CA GLY A 321 -0.56 -6.49 3.03
C GLY A 321 -0.92 -5.35 2.09
N THR A 322 -1.24 -5.72 0.85
CA THR A 322 -1.68 -4.83 -0.22
C THR A 322 -2.76 -5.52 -1.06
N HIS A 323 -3.25 -4.84 -2.09
CA HIS A 323 -4.15 -5.43 -3.09
C HIS A 323 -3.53 -6.59 -3.90
N ASP A 324 -2.22 -6.79 -3.79
CA ASP A 324 -1.47 -7.88 -4.49
C ASP A 324 -1.15 -9.08 -3.58
N THR A 325 -1.50 -9.02 -2.31
CA THR A 325 -1.22 -10.08 -1.34
C THR A 325 -2.50 -10.59 -0.70
N PRO A 326 -2.55 -11.86 -0.24
CA PRO A 326 -3.67 -12.33 0.56
C PRO A 326 -3.94 -11.40 1.76
N ARG A 327 -5.19 -11.32 2.19
CA ARG A 327 -5.53 -10.59 3.40
C ARG A 327 -4.71 -11.10 4.57
N ILE A 328 -4.14 -10.17 5.34
CA ILE A 328 -3.22 -10.53 6.44
C ILE A 328 -3.86 -11.47 7.45
N LEU A 329 -5.12 -11.29 7.79
CA LEU A 329 -5.83 -12.14 8.74
C LEU A 329 -5.95 -13.58 8.21
N THR A 330 -6.26 -13.75 6.92
CA THR A 330 -6.30 -15.07 6.28
C THR A 330 -4.93 -15.72 6.25
N LEU A 331 -3.90 -14.95 5.90
CA LEU A 331 -2.53 -15.45 5.83
C LEU A 331 -2.02 -15.95 7.18
N LEU A 332 -2.32 -15.21 8.26
CA LEU A 332 -1.87 -15.55 9.62
C LEU A 332 -2.74 -16.60 10.32
N GLY A 333 -4.01 -16.70 9.95
CA GLY A 333 -4.99 -17.52 10.63
C GLY A 333 -5.28 -18.86 9.97
N ALA A 334 -5.24 -18.96 8.65
CA ALA A 334 -5.58 -20.19 7.96
C ALA A 334 -4.55 -21.30 8.23
N ASP A 335 -5.05 -22.46 8.61
CA ASP A 335 -4.21 -23.64 8.85
C ASP A 335 -3.57 -24.17 7.56
N ARG A 336 -4.23 -23.93 6.43
CA ARG A 336 -3.79 -24.36 5.11
C ARG A 336 -4.26 -23.39 4.01
N THR A 337 -3.57 -23.43 2.90
CA THR A 337 -4.06 -22.80 1.65
C THR A 337 -4.77 -23.88 0.83
N PRO A 338 -6.07 -23.76 0.55
CA PRO A 338 -6.76 -24.71 -0.32
C PRO A 338 -6.17 -24.79 -1.73
N ASP A 339 -6.24 -25.96 -2.34
CA ASP A 339 -5.57 -26.23 -3.63
C ASP A 339 -6.24 -25.51 -4.80
N THR A 340 -7.58 -25.39 -4.78
CA THR A 340 -8.31 -24.78 -5.89
C THR A 340 -8.77 -23.36 -5.59
N LYS A 341 -8.89 -22.55 -6.63
CA LYS A 341 -9.43 -21.19 -6.54
C LYS A 341 -10.86 -21.18 -5.99
N ALA A 342 -11.67 -22.16 -6.38
CA ALA A 342 -13.05 -22.29 -5.91
C ALA A 342 -13.12 -22.51 -4.39
N GLU A 343 -12.25 -23.38 -3.86
CA GLU A 343 -12.15 -23.63 -2.42
C GLU A 343 -11.65 -22.38 -1.69
N ARG A 344 -10.66 -21.70 -2.22
CA ARG A 344 -10.16 -20.44 -1.64
C ARG A 344 -11.22 -19.34 -1.64
N ALA A 345 -12.05 -19.26 -2.70
CA ALA A 345 -13.13 -18.28 -2.80
C ALA A 345 -14.22 -18.49 -1.74
N SER A 346 -14.49 -19.72 -1.36
CA SER A 346 -15.50 -20.06 -0.35
C SER A 346 -14.92 -20.18 1.08
N TYR A 347 -13.61 -20.18 1.21
CA TYR A 347 -12.96 -20.38 2.50
C TYR A 347 -13.26 -19.23 3.46
N ARG A 348 -13.65 -19.62 4.67
CA ARG A 348 -13.73 -18.69 5.81
C ARG A 348 -12.99 -19.31 6.98
N LEU A 349 -12.25 -18.48 7.72
CA LEU A 349 -11.52 -18.94 8.89
C LEU A 349 -12.47 -19.57 9.91
N LEU A 350 -12.11 -20.74 10.41
CA LEU A 350 -12.77 -21.33 11.57
C LEU A 350 -12.52 -20.44 12.79
N PRO A 351 -13.41 -20.47 13.82
CA PRO A 351 -13.24 -19.64 15.01
C PRO A 351 -11.83 -19.74 15.64
N ARG A 352 -11.26 -20.95 15.72
CA ARG A 352 -9.89 -21.15 16.23
C ARG A 352 -8.81 -20.55 15.35
N GLU A 353 -8.97 -20.66 14.02
CA GLU A 353 -8.05 -20.07 13.04
C GLU A 353 -8.10 -18.55 13.13
N ARG A 354 -9.31 -17.98 13.18
CA ARG A 354 -9.51 -16.55 13.31
C ARG A 354 -8.91 -16.00 14.60
N ALA A 355 -9.13 -16.67 15.73
CA ALA A 355 -8.56 -16.28 17.02
C ALA A 355 -7.01 -16.28 16.99
N ALA A 356 -6.41 -17.32 16.42
CA ALA A 356 -4.97 -17.40 16.24
C ALA A 356 -4.44 -16.31 15.29
N GLY A 357 -5.13 -16.08 14.20
CA GLY A 357 -4.80 -15.02 13.24
C GLY A 357 -4.86 -13.63 13.85
N ILE A 358 -5.89 -13.32 14.62
CA ILE A 358 -6.04 -12.02 15.32
C ILE A 358 -4.92 -11.84 16.35
N ALA A 359 -4.56 -12.86 17.11
CA ALA A 359 -3.47 -12.77 18.07
C ALA A 359 -2.16 -12.38 17.40
N LYS A 360 -1.82 -13.01 16.28
CA LYS A 360 -0.63 -12.68 15.48
C LYS A 360 -0.72 -11.30 14.82
N LEU A 361 -1.89 -10.97 14.28
CA LEU A 361 -2.13 -9.67 13.61
C LEU A 361 -1.98 -8.50 14.58
N ARG A 362 -2.47 -8.62 15.81
CA ARG A 362 -2.30 -7.59 16.84
C ARG A 362 -0.82 -7.30 17.12
N LEU A 363 0.01 -8.34 17.22
CA LEU A 363 1.45 -8.20 17.42
C LEU A 363 2.13 -7.57 16.19
N ALA A 364 1.82 -8.07 15.00
CA ALA A 364 2.37 -7.54 13.76
C ALA A 364 2.00 -6.05 13.57
N ALA A 365 0.76 -5.68 13.89
CA ALA A 365 0.32 -4.29 13.82
C ALA A 365 1.07 -3.39 14.81
N LEU A 366 1.29 -3.83 16.03
CA LEU A 366 2.10 -3.07 17.00
C LEU A 366 3.51 -2.82 16.47
N VAL A 367 4.17 -3.84 15.91
CA VAL A 367 5.50 -3.68 15.31
C VAL A 367 5.43 -2.72 14.12
N LEU A 368 4.43 -2.85 13.24
CA LEU A 368 4.24 -1.97 12.08
C LEU A 368 4.19 -0.49 12.51
N PHE A 369 3.44 -0.17 13.55
CA PHE A 369 3.22 1.22 14.00
C PHE A 369 4.37 1.78 14.85
N THR A 370 5.22 0.94 15.39
CA THR A 370 6.32 1.35 16.29
C THR A 370 7.70 1.22 15.65
N PHE A 371 7.85 0.48 14.56
CA PHE A 371 9.10 0.29 13.85
C PHE A 371 9.44 1.51 12.96
N PRO A 372 10.74 1.78 12.67
CA PRO A 372 11.10 2.84 11.73
C PRO A 372 10.47 2.69 10.35
N GLY A 373 9.94 3.78 9.83
CA GLY A 373 9.26 3.85 8.54
C GLY A 373 7.87 4.48 8.65
N SER A 374 7.18 4.56 7.54
CA SER A 374 5.81 5.07 7.44
C SER A 374 4.84 3.90 7.33
N PRO A 375 4.02 3.63 8.36
CA PRO A 375 3.11 2.49 8.33
C PRO A 375 1.95 2.70 7.37
N MET A 376 1.56 1.64 6.66
CA MET A 376 0.39 1.61 5.79
C MET A 376 -0.56 0.49 6.20
N ILE A 377 -1.84 0.81 6.24
CA ILE A 377 -2.94 -0.14 6.40
C ILE A 377 -3.57 -0.39 5.03
N TYR A 378 -3.72 -1.64 4.62
CA TYR A 378 -4.56 -1.98 3.49
C TYR A 378 -6.03 -1.94 3.94
N TYR A 379 -6.90 -1.22 3.20
CA TYR A 379 -8.30 -1.02 3.59
C TYR A 379 -8.97 -2.32 4.03
N GLY A 380 -9.63 -2.29 5.17
CA GLY A 380 -10.37 -3.42 5.70
C GLY A 380 -9.56 -4.41 6.53
N ASP A 381 -8.23 -4.36 6.55
CA ASP A 381 -7.44 -5.19 7.46
C ASP A 381 -7.76 -4.86 8.92
N GLU A 382 -7.96 -3.58 9.22
CA GLU A 382 -8.38 -3.11 10.54
C GLU A 382 -9.80 -3.55 10.92
N ALA A 383 -10.62 -3.90 9.94
CA ALA A 383 -12.00 -4.39 10.13
C ALA A 383 -12.09 -5.92 10.23
N GLY A 384 -10.98 -6.62 10.08
CA GLY A 384 -10.93 -8.07 10.14
C GLY A 384 -11.38 -8.78 8.86
N MET A 385 -11.22 -8.13 7.70
CA MET A 385 -11.54 -8.76 6.43
C MET A 385 -10.66 -9.96 6.14
N GLU A 386 -11.24 -10.97 5.52
CA GLU A 386 -10.59 -12.20 5.07
C GLU A 386 -10.58 -12.28 3.55
N GLY A 387 -9.66 -13.06 3.01
CA GLY A 387 -9.56 -13.35 1.59
C GLY A 387 -8.17 -13.83 1.21
N PHE A 388 -8.11 -14.84 0.34
CA PHE A 388 -6.88 -15.27 -0.29
C PHE A 388 -6.47 -14.28 -1.40
N GLU A 389 -5.65 -14.71 -2.34
CA GLU A 389 -5.10 -13.85 -3.39
C GLU A 389 -6.17 -13.22 -4.31
N ASP A 390 -5.74 -12.25 -5.09
CA ASP A 390 -6.54 -11.55 -6.12
C ASP A 390 -7.48 -12.48 -6.92
N PRO A 391 -8.76 -12.16 -7.02
CA PRO A 391 -9.46 -10.96 -6.55
C PRO A 391 -10.08 -11.11 -5.15
N LEU A 392 -9.83 -12.23 -4.46
CA LEU A 392 -10.48 -12.59 -3.19
C LEU A 392 -10.08 -11.65 -2.04
N ASN A 393 -8.92 -11.02 -2.16
CA ASN A 393 -8.41 -10.00 -1.23
C ASN A 393 -9.02 -8.60 -1.46
N ARG A 394 -9.91 -8.46 -2.43
CA ARG A 394 -10.51 -7.18 -2.87
C ARG A 394 -12.01 -7.14 -2.62
N GLY A 395 -12.46 -7.71 -1.52
CA GLY A 395 -13.84 -7.61 -1.04
C GLY A 395 -14.21 -6.18 -0.70
N THR A 396 -15.51 -5.94 -0.52
CA THR A 396 -16.03 -4.63 -0.12
C THR A 396 -15.85 -4.39 1.37
N TYR A 397 -15.62 -3.15 1.75
CA TYR A 397 -15.48 -2.79 3.17
C TYR A 397 -16.80 -3.09 3.92
N PRO A 398 -16.73 -3.77 5.07
CA PRO A 398 -17.92 -4.20 5.81
C PRO A 398 -18.45 -3.11 6.75
N TRP A 399 -18.95 -2.01 6.20
CA TRP A 399 -19.47 -0.89 6.99
C TRP A 399 -20.55 -1.33 7.97
N GLY A 400 -20.35 -1.00 9.25
CA GLY A 400 -21.26 -1.37 10.34
C GLY A 400 -21.09 -2.81 10.85
N ARG A 401 -20.21 -3.60 10.26
CA ARG A 401 -19.95 -5.00 10.63
C ARG A 401 -18.46 -5.29 10.84
N GLU A 402 -17.70 -4.26 11.13
CA GLU A 402 -16.27 -4.34 11.42
C GLU A 402 -16.06 -5.19 12.68
N ASP A 403 -14.93 -5.92 12.73
CA ASP A 403 -14.44 -6.50 13.97
C ASP A 403 -14.07 -5.34 14.92
N ARG A 404 -14.92 -5.13 15.92
CA ARG A 404 -14.83 -3.96 16.80
C ARG A 404 -13.57 -3.93 17.64
N ASP A 405 -13.13 -5.08 18.12
CA ASP A 405 -11.93 -5.16 18.97
C ASP A 405 -10.68 -4.91 18.14
N LEU A 406 -10.62 -5.46 16.95
CA LEU A 406 -9.49 -5.25 16.04
C LEU A 406 -9.44 -3.80 15.54
N LEU A 407 -10.59 -3.23 15.18
CA LEU A 407 -10.68 -1.82 14.80
C LEU A 407 -10.22 -0.89 15.94
N ALA A 408 -10.63 -1.17 17.17
CA ALA A 408 -10.20 -0.43 18.35
C ALA A 408 -8.69 -0.52 18.57
N TRP A 409 -8.09 -1.68 18.32
CA TRP A 409 -6.65 -1.88 18.40
C TRP A 409 -5.90 -1.01 17.40
N PHE A 410 -6.28 -1.05 16.13
CA PHE A 410 -5.68 -0.21 15.09
C PHE A 410 -5.87 1.28 15.36
N THR A 411 -7.05 1.67 15.84
CA THR A 411 -7.34 3.06 16.23
C THR A 411 -6.40 3.54 17.33
N ARG A 412 -6.17 2.70 18.33
CA ARG A 412 -5.24 3.00 19.41
C ARG A 412 -3.80 3.14 18.91
N LEU A 413 -3.35 2.22 18.04
CA LEU A 413 -2.02 2.28 17.46
C LEU A 413 -1.82 3.54 16.61
N GLY A 414 -2.81 3.93 15.84
CA GLY A 414 -2.80 5.18 15.08
C GLY A 414 -2.68 6.41 15.96
N ALA A 415 -3.43 6.46 17.06
CA ALA A 415 -3.36 7.54 18.05
C ALA A 415 -1.97 7.62 18.70
N LEU A 416 -1.39 6.49 19.08
CA LEU A 416 -0.05 6.42 19.68
C LEU A 416 1.02 6.88 18.68
N ARG A 417 0.95 6.41 17.44
CA ARG A 417 1.87 6.85 16.38
C ARG A 417 1.84 8.37 16.20
N ASN A 418 0.65 8.96 16.17
CA ASN A 418 0.49 10.41 15.98
C ASN A 418 0.87 11.23 17.20
N ALA A 419 0.84 10.64 18.40
CA ALA A 419 1.11 11.35 19.65
C ALA A 419 2.60 11.38 20.04
N TYR A 420 3.38 10.38 19.62
CA TYR A 420 4.74 10.22 20.12
C TYR A 420 5.80 10.42 19.02
N PRO A 421 6.55 11.54 19.06
CA PRO A 421 7.65 11.81 18.12
C PRO A 421 8.68 10.70 18.01
N ALA A 422 8.96 9.97 19.11
CA ALA A 422 9.87 8.83 19.07
C ALA A 422 9.43 7.74 18.08
N LEU A 423 8.13 7.50 17.94
CA LEU A 423 7.61 6.53 16.98
C LEU A 423 7.65 7.06 15.54
N GLN A 424 7.58 8.37 15.36
CA GLN A 424 7.53 9.02 14.04
C GLN A 424 8.92 9.13 13.39
N SER A 425 9.93 9.56 14.16
CA SER A 425 11.26 9.88 13.65
C SER A 425 12.41 9.45 14.54
N GLY A 426 12.13 8.70 15.62
CA GLY A 426 13.17 8.24 16.54
C GLY A 426 14.11 7.22 15.92
N THR A 427 15.34 7.17 16.40
CA THR A 427 16.29 6.10 16.09
C THR A 427 15.88 4.79 16.75
N ILE A 428 16.31 3.67 16.17
CA ILE A 428 16.06 2.34 16.73
C ILE A 428 17.27 1.82 17.48
N SER A 429 17.01 1.13 18.60
CA SER A 429 17.98 0.26 19.27
C SER A 429 17.32 -1.05 19.67
N TRP A 430 18.05 -2.16 19.49
CA TRP A 430 17.59 -3.49 19.84
C TRP A 430 17.96 -3.79 21.28
N LEU A 431 16.99 -4.23 22.09
CA LEU A 431 17.21 -4.53 23.51
C LEU A 431 17.29 -6.05 23.79
N TYR A 432 16.44 -6.83 23.12
CA TYR A 432 16.44 -8.27 23.24
C TYR A 432 15.77 -8.91 22.02
N THR A 433 16.45 -9.84 21.38
CA THR A 433 15.90 -10.57 20.22
C THR A 433 16.34 -12.03 20.29
N ALA A 434 15.44 -12.90 20.72
CA ALA A 434 15.71 -14.33 20.78
C ALA A 434 14.40 -15.13 20.76
N GLY A 435 14.31 -16.11 19.85
CA GLY A 435 13.13 -16.94 19.70
C GLY A 435 11.86 -16.11 19.47
N PRO A 436 10.81 -16.29 20.30
CA PRO A 436 9.56 -15.56 20.15
C PRO A 436 9.60 -14.11 20.68
N LEU A 437 10.70 -13.69 21.31
CA LEU A 437 10.77 -12.41 22.02
C LEU A 437 11.50 -11.35 21.19
N LEU A 438 10.78 -10.28 20.88
CA LEU A 438 11.29 -9.11 20.15
C LEU A 438 11.11 -7.87 21.00
N ILE A 439 12.21 -7.22 21.39
CA ILE A 439 12.19 -6.00 22.18
C ILE A 439 13.14 -4.98 21.55
N PHE A 440 12.60 -3.82 21.16
CA PHE A 440 13.38 -2.71 20.62
C PHE A 440 12.85 -1.38 21.15
N ALA A 441 13.72 -0.38 21.14
CA ALA A 441 13.36 0.97 21.55
C ALA A 441 13.47 1.97 20.39
N ARG A 442 12.63 2.98 20.43
CA ARG A 442 12.66 4.15 19.58
C ARG A 442 12.97 5.37 20.45
N GLN A 443 13.89 6.22 19.99
CA GLN A 443 14.30 7.39 20.77
C GLN A 443 14.38 8.65 19.91
N ASN A 444 13.74 9.72 20.39
CA ASN A 444 13.83 11.07 19.84
C ASN A 444 14.06 12.05 20.98
N GLY A 445 15.27 12.62 21.06
CA GLY A 445 15.67 13.42 22.21
C GLY A 445 15.59 12.61 23.51
N ASP A 446 14.90 13.14 24.50
CA ASP A 446 14.70 12.48 25.80
C ASP A 446 13.52 11.49 25.80
N GLN A 447 12.70 11.48 24.75
CA GLN A 447 11.57 10.55 24.65
C GLN A 447 12.03 9.20 24.11
N ARG A 448 11.78 8.17 24.90
CA ARG A 448 12.09 6.78 24.52
C ARG A 448 10.86 5.91 24.72
N LEU A 449 10.48 5.16 23.68
CA LEU A 449 9.42 4.15 23.75
C LEU A 449 10.02 2.78 23.43
N THR A 450 9.66 1.78 24.24
CA THR A 450 10.12 0.40 24.08
C THR A 450 8.95 -0.50 23.73
N THR A 451 9.07 -1.16 22.58
CA THR A 451 8.12 -2.18 22.11
C THR A 451 8.62 -3.56 22.54
N ALA A 452 7.77 -4.34 23.20
CA ALA A 452 8.06 -5.70 23.59
C ALA A 452 6.95 -6.63 23.10
N VAL A 453 7.33 -7.72 22.45
CA VAL A 453 6.42 -8.67 21.80
C VAL A 453 6.82 -10.10 22.11
N ASN A 454 5.82 -10.92 22.45
CA ASN A 454 5.96 -12.37 22.59
C ASN A 454 5.07 -13.08 21.55
N ALA A 455 5.68 -13.58 20.49
CA ALA A 455 4.99 -14.30 19.41
C ALA A 455 4.97 -15.81 19.67
N SER A 456 4.49 -16.22 20.85
CA SER A 456 4.35 -17.64 21.22
C SER A 456 3.17 -17.89 22.15
N PRO A 457 2.71 -19.15 22.26
CA PRO A 457 1.64 -19.54 23.18
C PRO A 457 2.10 -19.67 24.64
N ASP A 458 3.39 -19.47 24.92
CA ASP A 458 3.97 -19.60 26.26
C ASP A 458 4.26 -18.25 26.89
N SER A 459 4.15 -18.15 28.22
CA SER A 459 4.56 -16.96 28.95
C SER A 459 6.08 -16.89 29.07
N HIS A 460 6.62 -15.68 28.92
CA HIS A 460 8.05 -15.42 29.07
C HIS A 460 8.31 -14.25 30.01
N THR A 461 9.48 -14.29 30.66
CA THR A 461 9.99 -13.17 31.45
C THR A 461 11.37 -12.78 30.92
N VAL A 462 11.57 -11.50 30.67
CA VAL A 462 12.86 -10.95 30.23
C VAL A 462 13.33 -9.93 31.25
N THR A 463 14.63 -9.98 31.54
CA THR A 463 15.27 -9.00 32.42
C THR A 463 16.02 -7.99 31.55
N LEU A 464 15.65 -6.72 31.71
CA LEU A 464 16.25 -5.61 30.97
C LEU A 464 16.95 -4.64 31.92
N LEU A 465 18.06 -4.09 31.50
CA LEU A 465 18.63 -2.91 32.16
C LEU A 465 17.68 -1.73 31.90
N TRP A 466 17.32 -1.04 32.95
CA TRP A 466 16.37 0.07 32.87
C TRP A 466 16.82 1.23 33.73
N GLU A 467 16.99 2.39 33.10
CA GLU A 467 17.39 3.61 33.78
C GLU A 467 16.18 4.42 34.23
N GLY A 468 16.20 4.91 35.44
CA GLY A 468 15.13 5.76 35.97
C GLY A 468 14.01 5.01 36.70
N ALA A 469 12.85 5.63 36.74
CA ALA A 469 11.66 5.06 37.35
C ALA A 469 11.08 3.91 36.51
N GLY A 470 10.22 3.10 37.10
CA GLY A 470 9.52 2.05 36.36
C GLY A 470 8.68 2.64 35.22
N PRO A 471 8.72 2.00 34.03
CA PRO A 471 8.01 2.52 32.86
C PRO A 471 6.49 2.40 32.98
N THR A 472 5.78 3.24 32.25
CA THR A 472 4.33 3.11 32.05
C THR A 472 4.07 2.36 30.75
N ASP A 473 3.28 1.31 30.84
CA ASP A 473 2.78 0.60 29.65
C ASP A 473 1.62 1.41 29.04
N LEU A 474 1.85 1.98 27.87
CA LEU A 474 0.86 2.80 27.16
C LEU A 474 -0.35 2.00 26.67
N LEU A 475 -0.23 0.67 26.60
CA LEU A 475 -1.34 -0.22 26.16
C LEU A 475 -2.32 -0.51 27.29
N THR A 476 -1.86 -0.53 28.54
CA THR A 476 -2.69 -0.82 29.73
C THR A 476 -2.86 0.34 30.67
N GLY A 477 -1.92 1.30 30.67
CA GLY A 477 -1.84 2.39 31.63
C GLY A 477 -1.13 2.00 32.94
N ASP A 478 -0.64 0.77 33.05
CA ASP A 478 0.03 0.30 34.27
C ASP A 478 1.46 0.81 34.34
N THR A 479 1.91 1.14 35.57
CA THR A 479 3.32 1.39 35.84
C THR A 479 3.98 0.08 36.29
N LEU A 480 5.05 -0.30 35.61
CA LEU A 480 5.77 -1.52 35.92
C LEU A 480 6.85 -1.27 36.98
N PRO A 481 7.01 -2.16 37.97
CA PRO A 481 8.03 -1.99 38.99
C PRO A 481 9.44 -2.16 38.40
N CYS A 482 10.33 -1.24 38.74
CA CYS A 482 11.74 -1.30 38.41
C CYS A 482 12.54 -1.13 39.70
N SER A 483 13.52 -1.99 39.95
CA SER A 483 14.35 -1.91 41.15
C SER A 483 15.82 -2.20 40.81
N GLY A 484 16.72 -1.42 41.40
CA GLY A 484 18.17 -1.60 41.22
C GLY A 484 18.63 -1.43 39.76
N GLY A 485 17.92 -0.64 38.95
CA GLY A 485 18.24 -0.47 37.52
C GLY A 485 17.85 -1.66 36.65
N VAL A 486 16.93 -2.50 37.12
CA VAL A 486 16.50 -3.72 36.45
C VAL A 486 14.99 -3.77 36.34
N LEU A 487 14.50 -4.02 35.13
CA LEU A 487 13.10 -4.29 34.83
C LEU A 487 12.89 -5.76 34.53
N HIS A 488 12.02 -6.41 35.31
CA HIS A 488 11.56 -7.77 35.03
C HIS A 488 10.26 -7.71 34.24
N LEU A 489 10.36 -7.89 32.92
CA LEU A 489 9.25 -7.77 32.01
C LEU A 489 8.57 -9.12 31.78
N GLN A 490 7.33 -9.24 32.23
CA GLN A 490 6.50 -10.40 31.97
C GLN A 490 5.69 -10.19 30.68
N LEU A 491 5.77 -11.13 29.77
CA LEU A 491 5.03 -11.17 28.50
C LEU A 491 4.17 -12.44 28.47
N PRO A 492 2.84 -12.29 28.62
CA PRO A 492 1.94 -13.43 28.53
C PRO A 492 1.92 -14.03 27.11
N PRO A 493 1.27 -15.19 26.92
CA PRO A 493 1.11 -15.75 25.57
C PRO A 493 0.53 -14.74 24.60
N TRP A 494 1.17 -14.57 23.43
CA TRP A 494 0.79 -13.57 22.41
C TRP A 494 0.63 -12.15 22.97
N GLY A 495 1.39 -11.87 24.01
CA GLY A 495 1.33 -10.59 24.71
C GLY A 495 2.32 -9.58 24.15
N CYS A 496 2.03 -8.33 24.43
CA CYS A 496 2.88 -7.23 24.03
C CYS A 496 2.78 -6.06 25.01
N ARG A 497 3.77 -5.16 24.96
CA ARG A 497 3.81 -3.93 25.75
C ARG A 497 4.43 -2.81 24.93
N LEU A 498 4.03 -1.59 25.24
CA LEU A 498 4.65 -0.37 24.75
C LEU A 498 4.96 0.52 25.92
N LEU A 499 6.23 0.60 26.27
CA LEU A 499 6.72 1.24 27.51
C LEU A 499 7.27 2.65 27.24
N LEU A 500 6.80 3.61 28.05
CA LEU A 500 7.27 5.00 28.09
C LEU A 500 8.05 5.27 29.37
#